data_22ec4f7d51c3794f839e412f81e59919
#
_entry.id   22ec4f7d51c3794f839e412f81e59919
#
_cell.length_a   1.000
_cell.length_b   1.000
_cell.length_c   1.000
_cell.angle_alpha   90.00
_cell.angle_beta   90.00
_cell.angle_gamma   90.00
#
_symmetry.space_group_name_H-M   'P 1'
#
loop_
_entity.id
_entity.type
_entity.pdbx_description
1 polymer ?
#
loop_
_entity_poly.entity_id
_entity_poly.type
_entity_poly.pdbx_seq_one_letter_code
_entity_poly.pdbx_strand_id
1 'polypeptide(L)'
;MRHDQIPIDVPTAQALIRQQFPHLRSEPIRFLPSTGTVNAIFRVGDLLAARFPLHESDPAELAESLSTEADAMGELAGRSPVPTPTCVGLGRPDKSYPLPFTLQTWIPGHVATPTMVSDSPKFAADLVRFIQALRATDLDGRSFNGRGRGGALPDHDEWMEHCFTRSAGLLDVPRLRWMWAGFRGLPAGGNDTMSHGDLTPANLLVDGGRLAGVLDGGGFAPADPSLDLVAAWHLLGRPARTTFKEGLGSSDVEWQRGAAWAFQQAMGLVWYYQRSNPAMAGLGRSTVERLLDDPEVGAR
;
A
#
# COMPACT_ATOMS: atom_id res chain seq x y z
N MET A 1 4.67 16.36 14.94
CA MET A 1 3.90 15.34 15.68
C MET A 1 2.46 15.86 15.77
N ARG A 2 1.47 15.05 15.42
CA ARG A 2 0.06 15.39 15.59
C ARG A 2 -0.29 15.17 17.07
N HIS A 3 -1.26 15.92 17.61
CA HIS A 3 -1.64 15.91 19.03
C HIS A 3 -2.19 14.56 19.55
N ASP A 4 -2.42 13.59 18.66
CA ASP A 4 -3.05 12.28 18.91
C ASP A 4 -2.06 11.10 18.75
N GLN A 5 -0.76 11.36 18.65
CA GLN A 5 0.25 10.31 18.47
C GLN A 5 0.98 9.97 19.78
N ILE A 6 1.11 8.68 20.04
CA ILE A 6 1.95 8.14 21.12
C ILE A 6 3.42 8.32 20.70
N PRO A 7 4.21 9.13 21.43
CA PRO A 7 5.60 9.34 21.09
C PRO A 7 6.44 8.11 21.44
N ILE A 8 7.38 7.78 20.57
CA ILE A 8 8.43 6.81 20.85
C ILE A 8 9.75 7.36 20.34
N ASP A 9 10.75 7.38 21.21
CA ASP A 9 12.10 7.82 20.90
C ASP A 9 13.08 6.64 20.76
N VAL A 10 14.28 6.92 20.27
CA VAL A 10 15.32 5.90 20.06
C VAL A 10 15.70 5.18 21.37
N PRO A 11 15.93 5.86 22.50
CA PRO A 11 16.23 5.19 23.76
C PRO A 11 15.14 4.21 24.21
N THR A 12 13.87 4.59 24.13
CA THR A 12 12.72 3.75 24.48
C THR A 12 12.62 2.53 23.57
N ALA A 13 12.70 2.73 22.25
CA ALA A 13 12.69 1.64 21.28
C ALA A 13 13.86 0.66 21.50
N GLN A 14 15.06 1.18 21.79
CA GLN A 14 16.24 0.36 22.09
C GLN A 14 16.05 -0.47 23.35
N ALA A 15 15.51 0.12 24.42
CA ALA A 15 15.27 -0.58 25.69
C ALA A 15 14.28 -1.73 25.49
N LEU A 16 13.15 -1.48 24.84
CA LEU A 16 12.11 -2.47 24.55
C LEU A 16 12.63 -3.62 23.69
N ILE A 17 13.31 -3.31 22.57
CA ILE A 17 13.83 -4.33 21.65
C ILE A 17 14.87 -5.19 22.38
N ARG A 18 15.82 -4.60 23.09
CA ARG A 18 16.88 -5.32 23.80
C ARG A 18 16.37 -6.18 24.95
N GLN A 19 15.33 -5.72 25.63
CA GLN A 19 14.68 -6.47 26.73
C GLN A 19 13.90 -7.67 26.20
N GLN A 20 13.11 -7.48 25.16
CA GLN A 20 12.19 -8.50 24.65
C GLN A 20 12.83 -9.44 23.63
N PHE A 21 13.88 -8.98 22.93
CA PHE A 21 14.65 -9.77 21.95
C PHE A 21 16.15 -9.79 22.34
N PRO A 22 16.55 -10.59 23.35
CA PRO A 22 17.91 -10.56 23.90
C PRO A 22 19.03 -10.84 22.90
N HIS A 23 18.73 -11.58 21.83
CA HIS A 23 19.67 -11.87 20.74
C HIS A 23 20.03 -10.63 19.90
N LEU A 24 19.25 -9.55 20.01
CA LEU A 24 19.47 -8.29 19.30
C LEU A 24 20.16 -7.21 20.16
N ARG A 25 20.67 -7.57 21.36
CA ARG A 25 21.25 -6.58 22.31
C ARG A 25 22.41 -5.77 21.75
N SER A 26 23.21 -6.37 20.89
CA SER A 26 24.38 -5.74 20.27
C SER A 26 24.05 -5.01 18.98
N GLU A 27 22.83 -5.18 18.42
CA GLU A 27 22.48 -4.57 17.15
C GLU A 27 22.32 -3.05 17.29
N PRO A 28 22.83 -2.27 16.32
CA PRO A 28 22.56 -0.84 16.25
C PRO A 28 21.09 -0.61 15.91
N ILE A 29 20.44 0.29 16.66
CA ILE A 29 19.04 0.65 16.42
C ILE A 29 18.98 2.13 16.06
N ARG A 30 18.39 2.44 14.90
CA ARG A 30 18.32 3.79 14.34
C ARG A 30 16.90 4.10 13.90
N PHE A 31 16.42 5.29 14.25
CA PHE A 31 15.14 5.80 13.73
C PHE A 31 15.24 6.03 12.21
N LEU A 32 14.24 5.56 11.48
CA LEU A 32 14.08 5.85 10.06
C LEU A 32 12.98 6.90 9.87
N PRO A 33 13.32 8.10 9.40
CA PRO A 33 12.31 9.06 9.00
C PRO A 33 11.43 8.42 7.90
N SER A 34 10.16 8.25 8.18
CA SER A 34 9.20 7.74 7.21
C SER A 34 8.15 8.81 6.92
N THR A 35 7.60 8.78 5.72
CA THR A 35 6.45 9.60 5.33
C THR A 35 5.13 8.98 5.82
N GLY A 36 5.18 7.75 6.35
CA GLY A 36 4.03 7.07 6.95
C GLY A 36 3.61 7.72 8.27
N THR A 37 2.31 7.72 8.52
CA THR A 37 1.71 8.38 9.70
C THR A 37 1.23 7.39 10.76
N VAL A 38 1.29 6.09 10.46
CA VAL A 38 0.71 5.03 11.30
C VAL A 38 1.73 4.43 12.25
N ASN A 39 2.98 4.26 11.80
CA ASN A 39 4.04 3.62 12.58
C ASN A 39 5.31 4.47 12.62
N ALA A 40 6.00 4.47 13.76
CA ALA A 40 7.42 4.83 13.85
C ALA A 40 8.26 3.60 13.47
N ILE A 41 9.24 3.79 12.57
CA ILE A 41 10.07 2.70 12.06
C ILE A 41 11.50 2.86 12.57
N PHE A 42 12.05 1.77 13.13
CA PHE A 42 13.44 1.72 13.55
C PHE A 42 14.16 0.58 12.82
N ARG A 43 15.29 0.90 12.21
CA ARG A 43 16.19 -0.10 11.66
C ARG A 43 16.93 -0.80 12.79
N VAL A 44 16.97 -2.12 12.78
CA VAL A 44 17.66 -2.95 13.80
C VAL A 44 18.70 -3.80 13.10
N GLY A 45 19.96 -3.46 13.31
CA GLY A 45 21.06 -4.01 12.53
C GLY A 45 20.87 -3.78 11.02
N ASP A 46 21.33 -4.75 10.23
CA ASP A 46 21.21 -4.70 8.77
C ASP A 46 20.05 -5.53 8.19
N LEU A 47 19.40 -6.32 9.03
CA LEU A 47 18.46 -7.33 8.56
C LEU A 47 17.02 -7.12 9.04
N LEU A 48 16.78 -6.22 10.01
CA LEU A 48 15.48 -6.11 10.63
C LEU A 48 14.99 -4.64 10.70
N ALA A 49 13.68 -4.50 10.84
CA ALA A 49 13.01 -3.26 11.19
C ALA A 49 11.97 -3.50 12.28
N ALA A 50 11.90 -2.61 13.25
CA ALA A 50 10.83 -2.59 14.24
C ALA A 50 9.80 -1.51 13.88
N ARG A 51 8.52 -1.84 13.92
CA ARG A 51 7.39 -0.94 13.62
C ARG A 51 6.58 -0.74 14.90
N PHE A 52 6.52 0.49 15.36
CA PHE A 52 5.80 0.91 16.57
C PHE A 52 4.57 1.72 16.17
N PRO A 53 3.33 1.22 16.37
CA PRO A 53 2.10 1.97 16.12
C PRO A 53 2.09 3.30 16.87
N LEU A 54 1.59 4.36 16.21
CA LEU A 54 1.60 5.72 16.75
C LEU A 54 0.25 6.19 17.28
N HIS A 55 -0.84 5.47 17.00
CA HIS A 55 -2.18 5.86 17.40
C HIS A 55 -2.68 5.02 18.56
N GLU A 56 -3.40 5.66 19.48
CA GLU A 56 -4.04 4.97 20.60
C GLU A 56 -4.98 3.89 20.11
N SER A 57 -4.91 2.71 20.71
CA SER A 57 -5.72 1.54 20.44
C SER A 57 -5.79 0.67 21.67
N ASP A 58 -6.80 -0.19 21.76
CA ASP A 58 -6.78 -1.26 22.77
C ASP A 58 -5.60 -2.19 22.50
N PRO A 59 -4.71 -2.42 23.49
CA PRO A 59 -3.50 -3.22 23.26
C PRO A 59 -3.79 -4.69 22.92
N ALA A 60 -4.88 -5.27 23.40
CA ALA A 60 -5.22 -6.66 23.13
C ALA A 60 -5.79 -6.81 21.70
N GLU A 61 -6.70 -5.93 21.29
CA GLU A 61 -7.23 -5.90 19.92
C GLU A 61 -6.10 -5.63 18.90
N LEU A 62 -5.20 -4.70 19.23
CA LEU A 62 -4.04 -4.41 18.37
C LEU A 62 -3.09 -5.61 18.28
N ALA A 63 -2.87 -6.35 19.35
CA ALA A 63 -2.02 -7.55 19.32
C ALA A 63 -2.63 -8.64 18.42
N GLU A 64 -3.94 -8.84 18.44
CA GLU A 64 -4.65 -9.75 17.55
C GLU A 64 -4.54 -9.29 16.08
N SER A 65 -4.72 -8.00 15.82
CA SER A 65 -4.55 -7.42 14.47
C SER A 65 -3.13 -7.64 13.95
N LEU A 66 -2.11 -7.32 14.74
CA LEU A 66 -0.71 -7.51 14.37
C LEU A 66 -0.34 -8.99 14.17
N SER A 67 -0.98 -9.90 14.90
CA SER A 67 -0.81 -11.35 14.69
C SER A 67 -1.41 -11.77 13.34
N THR A 68 -2.63 -11.31 13.04
CA THR A 68 -3.29 -11.57 11.76
C THR A 68 -2.50 -11.00 10.58
N GLU A 69 -1.96 -9.78 10.72
CA GLU A 69 -1.08 -9.18 9.73
C GLU A 69 0.21 -9.99 9.54
N ALA A 70 0.78 -10.53 10.63
CA ALA A 70 1.97 -11.37 10.57
C ALA A 70 1.73 -12.68 9.80
N ASP A 71 0.57 -13.31 9.97
CA ASP A 71 0.16 -14.51 9.25
C ASP A 71 0.00 -14.20 7.74
N ALA A 72 -0.68 -13.10 7.41
CA ALA A 72 -0.86 -12.64 6.03
C ALA A 72 0.49 -12.32 5.34
N MET A 73 1.41 -11.66 6.06
CA MET A 73 2.78 -11.42 5.58
C MET A 73 3.54 -12.73 5.32
N GLY A 74 3.39 -13.73 6.19
CA GLY A 74 3.98 -15.05 6.02
C GLY A 74 3.43 -15.78 4.80
N GLU A 75 2.12 -15.74 4.59
CA GLU A 75 1.46 -16.31 3.41
C GLU A 75 1.95 -15.63 2.12
N LEU A 76 1.96 -14.28 2.08
CA LEU A 76 2.47 -13.53 0.96
C LEU A 76 3.92 -13.87 0.64
N ALA A 77 4.78 -13.93 1.65
CA ALA A 77 6.21 -14.24 1.45
C ALA A 77 6.42 -15.62 0.85
N GLY A 78 5.57 -16.60 1.19
CA GLY A 78 5.59 -17.94 0.60
C GLY A 78 5.11 -18.02 -0.86
N ARG A 79 4.47 -16.98 -1.37
CA ARG A 79 3.90 -16.92 -2.73
C ARG A 79 4.57 -15.89 -3.64
N SER A 80 5.18 -14.89 -3.05
CA SER A 80 5.80 -13.78 -3.79
C SER A 80 7.06 -14.21 -4.54
N PRO A 81 7.21 -13.86 -5.82
CA PRO A 81 8.44 -14.08 -6.59
C PRO A 81 9.54 -13.06 -6.27
N VAL A 82 9.25 -12.06 -5.44
CA VAL A 82 10.21 -11.03 -4.99
C VAL A 82 10.21 -10.97 -3.46
N PRO A 83 11.28 -10.50 -2.83
CA PRO A 83 11.34 -10.35 -1.38
C PRO A 83 10.20 -9.52 -0.81
N THR A 84 9.57 -10.00 0.27
CA THR A 84 8.59 -9.27 1.08
C THR A 84 8.96 -9.41 2.56
N PRO A 85 8.67 -8.42 3.42
CA PRO A 85 8.91 -8.56 4.84
C PRO A 85 8.12 -9.72 5.44
N THR A 86 8.72 -10.38 6.43
CA THR A 86 8.05 -11.34 7.30
C THR A 86 8.15 -10.86 8.74
N CYS A 87 7.13 -11.11 9.55
CA CYS A 87 7.20 -10.86 10.98
C CYS A 87 8.08 -11.91 11.64
N VAL A 88 9.12 -11.46 12.36
CA VAL A 88 10.03 -12.35 13.10
C VAL A 88 9.80 -12.26 14.61
N GLY A 89 8.94 -11.36 15.07
CA GLY A 89 8.57 -11.25 16.47
C GLY A 89 7.52 -10.17 16.73
N LEU A 90 6.70 -10.43 17.74
CA LEU A 90 5.74 -9.47 18.29
C LEU A 90 6.23 -9.02 19.67
N GLY A 91 6.45 -7.72 19.80
CA GLY A 91 6.78 -7.10 21.07
C GLY A 91 5.53 -6.74 21.86
N ARG A 92 5.64 -6.81 23.19
CA ARG A 92 4.54 -6.57 24.14
C ARG A 92 4.58 -5.14 24.66
N PRO A 93 3.43 -4.57 25.06
CA PRO A 93 3.35 -3.31 25.78
C PRO A 93 4.15 -3.35 27.08
N ASP A 94 4.69 -2.20 27.48
CA ASP A 94 5.21 -1.99 28.81
C ASP A 94 4.92 -0.57 29.33
N LYS A 95 5.49 -0.19 30.49
CA LYS A 95 5.24 1.13 31.10
C LYS A 95 5.79 2.29 30.28
N SER A 96 6.78 2.06 29.43
CA SER A 96 7.42 3.10 28.61
C SER A 96 6.74 3.27 27.25
N TYR A 97 6.02 2.24 26.77
CA TYR A 97 5.27 2.27 25.54
C TYR A 97 4.06 1.32 25.61
N PRO A 98 2.82 1.84 25.55
CA PRO A 98 1.62 1.08 25.93
C PRO A 98 1.06 0.15 24.84
N LEU A 99 1.67 0.09 23.66
CA LEU A 99 1.16 -0.71 22.54
C LEU A 99 2.10 -1.87 22.18
N PRO A 100 1.58 -2.97 21.64
CA PRO A 100 2.39 -3.98 20.99
C PRO A 100 3.07 -3.40 19.73
N PHE A 101 4.18 -4.03 19.32
CA PHE A 101 4.92 -3.63 18.12
C PHE A 101 5.43 -4.86 17.37
N THR A 102 5.81 -4.70 16.08
CA THR A 102 6.34 -5.79 15.28
C THR A 102 7.82 -5.63 15.00
N LEU A 103 8.52 -6.76 14.94
CA LEU A 103 9.85 -6.89 14.38
C LEU A 103 9.74 -7.67 13.07
N GLN A 104 10.24 -7.09 11.97
CA GLN A 104 10.09 -7.63 10.62
C GLN A 104 11.45 -7.71 9.93
N THR A 105 11.58 -8.59 8.95
CA THR A 105 12.76 -8.61 8.08
C THR A 105 12.85 -7.32 7.27
N TRP A 106 14.08 -6.87 7.04
CA TRP A 106 14.36 -5.72 6.19
C TRP A 106 14.56 -6.14 4.74
N ILE A 107 13.88 -5.45 3.83
CA ILE A 107 14.09 -5.64 2.39
C ILE A 107 14.91 -4.45 1.86
N PRO A 108 16.08 -4.68 1.25
CA PRO A 108 16.87 -3.62 0.64
C PRO A 108 16.22 -3.11 -0.65
N GLY A 109 16.45 -1.84 -0.97
CA GLY A 109 15.93 -1.19 -2.16
C GLY A 109 15.54 0.26 -1.89
N HIS A 110 15.12 0.96 -2.94
CA HIS A 110 14.65 2.33 -2.89
C HIS A 110 13.14 2.36 -3.13
N VAL A 111 12.41 3.17 -2.38
CA VAL A 111 10.98 3.36 -2.61
C VAL A 111 10.75 3.84 -4.05
N ALA A 112 9.85 3.19 -4.76
CA ALA A 112 9.55 3.49 -6.15
C ALA A 112 9.00 4.91 -6.32
N THR A 113 9.46 5.58 -7.37
CA THR A 113 8.91 6.86 -7.81
C THR A 113 8.62 6.82 -9.30
N PRO A 114 7.67 7.62 -9.81
CA PRO A 114 7.42 7.70 -11.25
C PRO A 114 8.70 8.01 -12.06
N THR A 115 9.57 8.87 -11.55
CA THR A 115 10.83 9.23 -12.24
C THR A 115 11.81 8.07 -12.38
N MET A 116 11.70 7.04 -11.55
CA MET A 116 12.56 5.86 -11.60
C MET A 116 12.06 4.79 -12.55
N VAL A 117 10.73 4.67 -12.72
CA VAL A 117 10.14 3.47 -13.33
C VAL A 117 9.08 3.74 -14.40
N SER A 118 8.69 5.00 -14.66
CA SER A 118 7.59 5.32 -15.60
C SER A 118 7.76 4.67 -16.97
N ASP A 119 8.98 4.63 -17.46
CA ASP A 119 9.31 4.11 -18.79
C ASP A 119 10.04 2.75 -18.74
N SER A 120 9.98 2.05 -17.59
CA SER A 120 10.64 0.75 -17.42
C SER A 120 9.74 -0.43 -17.78
N PRO A 121 9.88 -1.05 -18.96
CA PRO A 121 9.13 -2.27 -19.28
C PRO A 121 9.56 -3.45 -18.40
N LYS A 122 10.79 -3.43 -17.88
CA LYS A 122 11.28 -4.46 -16.97
C LYS A 122 10.55 -4.41 -15.63
N PHE A 123 10.38 -3.22 -15.05
CA PHE A 123 9.61 -3.03 -13.81
C PHE A 123 8.14 -3.40 -14.01
N ALA A 124 7.52 -3.00 -15.14
CA ALA A 124 6.17 -3.41 -15.49
C ALA A 124 6.02 -4.94 -15.57
N ALA A 125 6.96 -5.63 -16.22
CA ALA A 125 6.97 -7.09 -16.31
C ALA A 125 7.20 -7.77 -14.95
N ASP A 126 7.98 -7.17 -14.05
CA ASP A 126 8.16 -7.68 -12.69
C ASP A 126 6.87 -7.58 -11.88
N LEU A 127 6.14 -6.45 -11.98
CA LEU A 127 4.83 -6.29 -11.37
C LEU A 127 3.81 -7.30 -11.91
N VAL A 128 3.82 -7.54 -13.23
CA VAL A 128 2.97 -8.58 -13.85
C VAL A 128 3.22 -9.92 -13.20
N ARG A 129 4.48 -10.35 -13.11
CA ARG A 129 4.83 -11.64 -12.49
C ARG A 129 4.42 -11.72 -11.03
N PHE A 130 4.60 -10.62 -10.29
CA PHE A 130 4.17 -10.54 -8.90
C PHE A 130 2.66 -10.74 -8.78
N ILE A 131 1.85 -9.96 -9.50
CA ILE A 131 0.38 -10.05 -9.43
C ILE A 131 -0.12 -11.40 -9.92
N GLN A 132 0.46 -11.97 -10.98
CA GLN A 132 0.11 -13.31 -11.46
C GLN A 132 0.37 -14.38 -10.39
N ALA A 133 1.46 -14.29 -9.65
CA ALA A 133 1.76 -15.22 -8.56
C ALA A 133 0.74 -15.11 -7.42
N LEU A 134 0.28 -13.88 -7.08
CA LEU A 134 -0.77 -13.69 -6.07
C LEU A 134 -2.10 -14.29 -6.55
N ARG A 135 -2.51 -14.01 -7.78
CA ARG A 135 -3.75 -14.52 -8.37
C ARG A 135 -3.77 -16.04 -8.54
N ALA A 136 -2.61 -16.67 -8.67
CA ALA A 136 -2.48 -18.13 -8.73
C ALA A 136 -2.58 -18.81 -7.37
N THR A 137 -2.61 -18.03 -6.27
CA THR A 137 -2.77 -18.57 -4.92
C THR A 137 -4.22 -19.00 -4.68
N ASP A 138 -4.41 -20.20 -4.15
CA ASP A 138 -5.73 -20.70 -3.79
C ASP A 138 -6.37 -19.82 -2.72
N LEU A 139 -7.66 -19.57 -2.88
CA LEU A 139 -8.43 -18.80 -1.90
C LEU A 139 -8.76 -19.64 -0.65
N ASP A 140 -8.65 -20.97 -0.71
CA ASP A 140 -9.02 -21.90 0.36
C ASP A 140 -10.44 -21.64 0.92
N GLY A 141 -11.37 -21.31 0.01
CA GLY A 141 -12.75 -20.99 0.35
C GLY A 141 -12.97 -19.60 0.94
N ARG A 142 -11.93 -18.76 1.04
CA ARG A 142 -12.03 -17.36 1.47
C ARG A 142 -12.63 -16.49 0.37
N SER A 143 -13.24 -15.39 0.76
CA SER A 143 -13.73 -14.32 -0.12
C SER A 143 -13.42 -12.96 0.50
N PHE A 144 -13.65 -11.89 -0.25
CA PHE A 144 -13.53 -10.53 0.27
C PHE A 144 -14.38 -10.35 1.53
N ASN A 145 -13.78 -9.78 2.57
CA ASN A 145 -14.41 -9.68 3.90
C ASN A 145 -15.36 -8.49 4.06
N GLY A 146 -15.62 -7.73 3.00
CA GLY A 146 -16.51 -6.55 3.01
C GLY A 146 -15.89 -5.30 3.65
N ARG A 147 -14.60 -5.28 3.95
CA ARG A 147 -13.94 -4.14 4.60
C ARG A 147 -12.87 -3.52 3.72
N GLY A 148 -12.81 -2.20 3.73
CA GLY A 148 -11.82 -1.45 2.96
C GLY A 148 -12.03 -1.53 1.45
N ARG A 149 -10.94 -1.45 0.69
CA ARG A 149 -10.95 -1.52 -0.77
C ARG A 149 -10.98 -2.99 -1.24
N GLY A 150 -11.48 -3.23 -2.46
CA GLY A 150 -11.47 -4.55 -3.09
C GLY A 150 -12.84 -5.20 -3.20
N GLY A 151 -13.90 -4.45 -2.89
CA GLY A 151 -15.30 -4.85 -3.07
C GLY A 151 -16.02 -4.05 -4.16
N ALA A 152 -17.26 -3.67 -3.90
CA ALA A 152 -18.05 -2.87 -4.82
C ALA A 152 -17.60 -1.39 -4.81
N LEU A 153 -17.39 -0.82 -5.99
CA LEU A 153 -16.99 0.59 -6.11
C LEU A 153 -18.00 1.57 -5.46
N PRO A 154 -19.33 1.37 -5.58
CA PRO A 154 -20.32 2.23 -4.92
C PRO A 154 -20.20 2.31 -3.40
N ASP A 155 -19.61 1.32 -2.72
CA ASP A 155 -19.40 1.34 -1.26
C ASP A 155 -18.46 2.49 -0.84
N HIS A 156 -17.74 3.07 -1.78
CA HIS A 156 -16.83 4.19 -1.58
C HIS A 156 -17.43 5.57 -1.92
N ASP A 157 -18.73 5.65 -2.23
CA ASP A 157 -19.38 6.93 -2.63
C ASP A 157 -19.28 8.00 -1.54
N GLU A 158 -19.48 7.66 -0.28
CA GLU A 158 -19.36 8.60 0.85
C GLU A 158 -17.94 9.15 0.97
N TRP A 159 -16.94 8.27 0.88
CA TRP A 159 -15.53 8.67 0.87
C TRP A 159 -15.21 9.58 -0.31
N MET A 160 -15.68 9.24 -1.50
CA MET A 160 -15.45 10.05 -2.70
C MET A 160 -16.11 11.42 -2.60
N GLU A 161 -17.33 11.50 -2.06
CA GLU A 161 -17.99 12.78 -1.81
C GLU A 161 -17.20 13.64 -0.82
N HIS A 162 -16.67 13.04 0.24
CA HIS A 162 -15.77 13.72 1.15
C HIS A 162 -14.53 14.24 0.43
N CYS A 163 -13.89 13.42 -0.40
CA CYS A 163 -12.73 13.82 -1.20
C CYS A 163 -13.05 14.96 -2.17
N PHE A 164 -14.18 14.94 -2.86
CA PHE A 164 -14.61 16.03 -3.75
C PHE A 164 -14.80 17.33 -3.00
N THR A 165 -15.49 17.29 -1.88
CA THR A 165 -15.71 18.47 -1.02
C THR A 165 -14.37 19.06 -0.55
N ARG A 166 -13.44 18.22 -0.10
CA ARG A 166 -12.13 18.65 0.40
C ARG A 166 -11.17 19.10 -0.71
N SER A 167 -11.40 18.68 -1.95
CA SER A 167 -10.58 19.03 -3.11
C SER A 167 -11.10 20.25 -3.88
N ALA A 168 -12.18 20.88 -3.40
CA ALA A 168 -12.72 22.12 -4.00
C ALA A 168 -11.63 23.22 -4.02
N GLY A 169 -11.42 23.82 -5.19
CA GLY A 169 -10.35 24.80 -5.42
C GLY A 169 -8.93 24.22 -5.57
N LEU A 170 -8.75 22.90 -5.43
CA LEU A 170 -7.48 22.21 -5.66
C LEU A 170 -7.46 21.46 -6.98
N LEU A 171 -8.60 20.95 -7.42
CA LEU A 171 -8.80 20.13 -8.60
C LEU A 171 -10.08 20.53 -9.35
N ASP A 172 -10.22 20.10 -10.60
CA ASP A 172 -11.46 20.23 -11.38
C ASP A 172 -12.50 19.20 -10.89
N VAL A 173 -13.12 19.48 -9.75
CA VAL A 173 -14.08 18.59 -9.08
C VAL A 173 -15.26 18.22 -9.98
N PRO A 174 -15.89 19.11 -10.79
CA PRO A 174 -16.97 18.73 -11.71
C PRO A 174 -16.56 17.60 -12.66
N ARG A 175 -15.39 17.69 -13.29
CA ARG A 175 -14.87 16.66 -14.21
C ARG A 175 -14.58 15.36 -13.45
N LEU A 176 -14.04 15.42 -12.25
CA LEU A 176 -13.72 14.25 -11.45
C LEU A 176 -14.97 13.54 -10.90
N ARG A 177 -16.03 14.26 -10.58
CA ARG A 177 -17.34 13.69 -10.23
C ARG A 177 -17.95 12.92 -11.41
N TRP A 178 -17.85 13.49 -12.59
CA TRP A 178 -18.31 12.82 -13.81
C TRP A 178 -17.53 11.51 -14.05
N MET A 179 -16.22 11.53 -13.89
CA MET A 179 -15.37 10.34 -13.98
C MET A 179 -15.76 9.27 -12.96
N TRP A 180 -15.98 9.65 -11.69
CA TRP A 180 -16.44 8.72 -10.66
C TRP A 180 -17.80 8.12 -10.96
N ALA A 181 -18.73 8.92 -11.48
CA ALA A 181 -20.04 8.43 -11.90
C ALA A 181 -19.96 7.32 -12.96
N GLY A 182 -18.98 7.42 -13.88
CA GLY A 182 -18.66 6.35 -14.82
C GLY A 182 -18.07 5.12 -14.12
N PHE A 183 -17.08 5.30 -13.26
CA PHE A 183 -16.41 4.21 -12.54
C PHE A 183 -17.34 3.40 -11.65
N ARG A 184 -18.16 4.07 -10.81
CA ARG A 184 -19.06 3.39 -9.90
C ARG A 184 -20.14 2.56 -10.59
N GLY A 185 -20.40 2.83 -11.87
CA GLY A 185 -21.33 2.08 -12.72
C GLY A 185 -20.69 0.87 -13.42
N LEU A 186 -19.40 0.62 -13.26
CA LEU A 186 -18.74 -0.54 -13.87
C LEU A 186 -19.27 -1.85 -13.27
N PRO A 187 -19.43 -2.90 -14.10
CA PRO A 187 -19.80 -4.22 -13.60
C PRO A 187 -18.75 -4.75 -12.61
N ALA A 188 -19.14 -5.71 -11.79
CA ALA A 188 -18.21 -6.39 -10.88
C ALA A 188 -17.01 -7.01 -11.64
N GLY A 189 -15.86 -7.04 -11.00
CA GLY A 189 -14.58 -7.47 -11.61
C GLY A 189 -14.43 -8.99 -11.82
N GLY A 190 -15.45 -9.77 -11.54
CA GLY A 190 -15.36 -11.24 -11.56
C GLY A 190 -15.20 -11.83 -10.16
N ASN A 191 -14.59 -13.02 -10.07
CA ASN A 191 -14.31 -13.67 -8.79
C ASN A 191 -13.12 -13.00 -8.10
N ASP A 192 -13.15 -13.01 -6.76
CA ASP A 192 -12.02 -12.59 -5.95
C ASP A 192 -10.75 -13.38 -6.30
N THR A 193 -9.62 -12.74 -6.14
CA THR A 193 -8.28 -13.37 -6.15
C THR A 193 -7.51 -12.92 -4.93
N MET A 194 -6.46 -13.65 -4.55
CA MET A 194 -5.54 -13.12 -3.55
C MET A 194 -4.87 -11.86 -4.07
N SER A 195 -4.89 -10.82 -3.25
CA SER A 195 -4.46 -9.47 -3.58
C SER A 195 -3.57 -8.91 -2.48
N HIS A 196 -2.58 -8.12 -2.84
CA HIS A 196 -1.81 -7.31 -1.90
C HIS A 196 -2.66 -6.17 -1.29
N GLY A 197 -3.60 -5.65 -2.07
CA GLY A 197 -4.57 -4.64 -1.66
C GLY A 197 -4.05 -3.20 -1.59
N ASP A 198 -2.72 -2.97 -1.65
CA ASP A 198 -2.13 -1.63 -1.56
C ASP A 198 -0.80 -1.50 -2.31
N LEU A 199 -0.78 -1.80 -3.61
CA LEU A 199 0.40 -1.65 -4.48
C LEU A 199 0.65 -0.18 -4.84
N THR A 200 0.74 0.66 -3.82
CA THR A 200 1.13 2.07 -3.95
C THR A 200 2.66 2.21 -4.05
N PRO A 201 3.18 3.33 -4.56
CA PRO A 201 4.62 3.55 -4.67
C PRO A 201 5.39 3.36 -3.37
N ALA A 202 4.79 3.73 -2.22
CA ALA A 202 5.42 3.61 -0.91
C ALA A 202 5.73 2.15 -0.51
N ASN A 203 5.00 1.20 -1.09
CA ASN A 203 5.10 -0.24 -0.80
C ASN A 203 5.92 -1.00 -1.85
N LEU A 204 6.46 -0.32 -2.87
CA LEU A 204 7.24 -0.94 -3.93
C LEU A 204 8.71 -0.51 -3.84
N LEU A 205 9.61 -1.46 -3.76
CA LEU A 205 11.05 -1.21 -3.75
C LEU A 205 11.67 -1.48 -5.11
N VAL A 206 12.61 -0.63 -5.49
CA VAL A 206 13.31 -0.67 -6.78
C VAL A 206 14.81 -0.75 -6.54
N ASP A 207 15.46 -1.59 -7.32
CA ASP A 207 16.90 -1.61 -7.51
C ASP A 207 17.24 -1.86 -8.98
N GLY A 208 18.17 -1.10 -9.55
CA GLY A 208 18.57 -1.25 -10.95
C GLY A 208 17.41 -1.14 -11.97
N GLY A 209 16.32 -0.40 -11.65
CA GLY A 209 15.14 -0.26 -12.50
C GLY A 209 14.23 -1.50 -12.54
N ARG A 210 14.39 -2.41 -11.58
CA ARG A 210 13.62 -3.65 -11.39
C ARG A 210 12.87 -3.61 -10.05
N LEU A 211 11.80 -4.38 -9.93
CA LEU A 211 11.13 -4.59 -8.65
C LEU A 211 12.04 -5.43 -7.74
N ALA A 212 12.52 -4.82 -6.65
CA ALA A 212 13.43 -5.43 -5.70
C ALA A 212 12.71 -6.02 -4.48
N GLY A 213 11.50 -5.56 -4.20
CA GLY A 213 10.68 -6.06 -3.10
C GLY A 213 9.35 -5.34 -2.99
N VAL A 214 8.43 -5.94 -2.22
CA VAL A 214 7.11 -5.38 -1.94
C VAL A 214 6.91 -5.35 -0.43
N LEU A 215 6.52 -4.19 0.11
CA LEU A 215 6.33 -3.93 1.53
C LEU A 215 4.85 -3.97 1.91
N ASP A 216 4.59 -4.02 3.22
CA ASP A 216 3.26 -3.84 3.81
C ASP A 216 2.23 -4.91 3.41
N GLY A 217 2.67 -6.16 3.40
CA GLY A 217 1.85 -7.33 3.03
C GLY A 217 0.87 -7.81 4.09
N GLY A 218 0.68 -7.08 5.19
CA GLY A 218 -0.25 -7.46 6.26
C GLY A 218 -1.74 -7.46 5.86
N GLY A 219 -2.06 -6.84 4.71
CA GLY A 219 -3.39 -6.85 4.11
C GLY A 219 -3.63 -7.95 3.07
N PHE A 220 -2.69 -8.88 2.87
CA PHE A 220 -2.81 -9.93 1.86
C PHE A 220 -4.04 -10.81 2.09
N ALA A 221 -5.05 -10.66 1.24
CA ALA A 221 -6.37 -11.30 1.38
C ALA A 221 -7.11 -11.34 0.04
N PRO A 222 -8.22 -12.11 -0.05
CA PRO A 222 -9.09 -12.07 -1.22
C PRO A 222 -9.68 -10.68 -1.47
N ALA A 223 -9.64 -10.24 -2.72
CA ALA A 223 -10.25 -8.98 -3.16
C ALA A 223 -10.52 -9.00 -4.67
N ASP A 224 -11.19 -7.95 -5.16
CA ASP A 224 -11.31 -7.66 -6.60
C ASP A 224 -9.92 -7.67 -7.26
N PRO A 225 -9.69 -8.51 -8.28
CA PRO A 225 -8.38 -8.61 -8.95
C PRO A 225 -7.87 -7.29 -9.52
N SER A 226 -8.76 -6.35 -9.80
CA SER A 226 -8.40 -5.02 -10.31
C SER A 226 -7.75 -4.12 -9.26
N LEU A 227 -7.84 -4.46 -7.95
CA LEU A 227 -7.28 -3.62 -6.89
C LEU A 227 -5.75 -3.50 -6.99
N ASP A 228 -5.06 -4.57 -7.38
CA ASP A 228 -3.59 -4.55 -7.52
C ASP A 228 -3.10 -3.84 -8.80
N LEU A 229 -4.01 -3.37 -9.68
CA LEU A 229 -3.64 -2.62 -10.87
C LEU A 229 -3.30 -1.15 -10.59
N VAL A 230 -3.51 -0.66 -9.37
CA VAL A 230 -3.32 0.76 -9.00
C VAL A 230 -1.90 1.28 -9.30
N ALA A 231 -0.88 0.42 -9.21
CA ALA A 231 0.50 0.76 -9.55
C ALA A 231 0.65 1.29 -10.99
N ALA A 232 -0.22 0.87 -11.92
CA ALA A 232 -0.20 1.30 -13.31
C ALA A 232 -0.34 2.83 -13.42
N TRP A 233 -1.28 3.43 -12.70
CA TRP A 233 -1.51 4.89 -12.74
C TRP A 233 -0.68 5.67 -11.75
N HIS A 234 -0.28 5.05 -10.63
CA HIS A 234 0.61 5.71 -9.68
C HIS A 234 2.04 5.88 -10.21
N LEU A 235 2.54 4.91 -11.00
CA LEU A 235 3.96 4.83 -11.36
C LEU A 235 4.26 4.83 -12.85
N LEU A 236 3.44 4.13 -13.67
CA LEU A 236 3.82 3.81 -15.04
C LEU A 236 3.38 4.89 -16.03
N GLY A 237 4.25 5.23 -16.97
CA GLY A 237 3.91 5.95 -18.18
C GLY A 237 3.14 5.07 -19.18
N ARG A 238 2.57 5.68 -20.22
CA ARG A 238 1.69 4.96 -21.17
C ARG A 238 2.32 3.69 -21.77
N PRO A 239 3.57 3.70 -22.30
CA PRO A 239 4.14 2.48 -22.88
C PRO A 239 4.27 1.33 -21.86
N ALA A 240 4.72 1.64 -20.63
CA ALA A 240 4.86 0.64 -19.58
C ALA A 240 3.49 0.15 -19.06
N ARG A 241 2.45 1.02 -19.05
CA ARG A 241 1.06 0.61 -18.75
C ARG A 241 0.51 -0.37 -19.79
N THR A 242 0.78 -0.14 -21.07
CA THR A 242 0.40 -1.08 -22.13
C THR A 242 1.04 -2.45 -21.89
N THR A 243 2.36 -2.48 -21.66
CA THR A 243 3.07 -3.73 -21.33
C THR A 243 2.48 -4.43 -20.10
N PHE A 244 2.10 -3.66 -19.09
CA PHE A 244 1.50 -4.18 -17.86
C PHE A 244 0.11 -4.76 -18.11
N LYS A 245 -0.78 -4.04 -18.82
CA LYS A 245 -2.13 -4.51 -19.19
C LYS A 245 -2.08 -5.79 -20.00
N GLU A 246 -1.26 -5.80 -21.08
CA GLU A 246 -1.07 -6.96 -21.96
C GLU A 246 -0.47 -8.15 -21.22
N GLY A 247 0.53 -7.91 -20.37
CA GLY A 247 1.19 -8.96 -19.60
C GLY A 247 0.26 -9.65 -18.61
N LEU A 248 -0.69 -8.92 -18.02
CA LEU A 248 -1.73 -9.50 -17.15
C LEU A 248 -2.89 -10.12 -17.93
N GLY A 249 -3.06 -9.79 -19.20
CA GLY A 249 -4.25 -10.17 -19.97
C GLY A 249 -5.53 -9.55 -19.43
N SER A 250 -5.41 -8.35 -18.84
CA SER A 250 -6.55 -7.67 -18.21
C SER A 250 -7.63 -7.30 -19.22
N SER A 251 -8.87 -7.66 -18.92
CA SER A 251 -10.04 -7.20 -19.70
C SER A 251 -10.23 -5.68 -19.58
N ASP A 252 -10.97 -5.08 -20.48
CA ASP A 252 -11.26 -3.64 -20.41
C ASP A 252 -12.01 -3.27 -19.13
N VAL A 253 -12.92 -4.14 -18.65
CA VAL A 253 -13.64 -3.92 -17.39
C VAL A 253 -12.68 -3.97 -16.22
N GLU A 254 -11.81 -4.96 -16.12
CA GLU A 254 -10.80 -5.08 -15.07
C GLU A 254 -9.85 -3.88 -15.09
N TRP A 255 -9.41 -3.46 -16.29
CA TRP A 255 -8.54 -2.31 -16.44
C TRP A 255 -9.20 -1.01 -15.94
N GLN A 256 -10.44 -0.75 -16.33
CA GLN A 256 -11.19 0.42 -15.86
C GLN A 256 -11.47 0.38 -14.35
N ARG A 257 -11.73 -0.81 -13.78
CA ARG A 257 -11.86 -0.95 -12.32
C ARG A 257 -10.55 -0.67 -11.60
N GLY A 258 -9.41 -1.10 -12.14
CA GLY A 258 -8.09 -0.75 -11.61
C GLY A 258 -7.84 0.77 -11.64
N ALA A 259 -8.27 1.44 -12.72
CA ALA A 259 -8.26 2.90 -12.79
C ALA A 259 -9.15 3.53 -11.72
N ALA A 260 -10.32 2.97 -11.46
CA ALA A 260 -11.23 3.43 -10.42
C ALA A 260 -10.62 3.32 -9.02
N TRP A 261 -9.93 2.22 -8.70
CA TRP A 261 -9.22 2.07 -7.43
C TRP A 261 -8.06 3.05 -7.30
N ALA A 262 -7.28 3.27 -8.36
CA ALA A 262 -6.22 4.28 -8.36
C ALA A 262 -6.78 5.69 -8.18
N PHE A 263 -7.93 6.00 -8.80
CA PHE A 263 -8.65 7.26 -8.64
C PHE A 263 -9.10 7.47 -7.20
N GLN A 264 -9.74 6.46 -6.60
CA GLN A 264 -10.21 6.50 -5.20
C GLN A 264 -9.06 6.77 -4.23
N GLN A 265 -7.91 6.13 -4.42
CA GLN A 265 -6.71 6.37 -3.61
C GLN A 265 -6.14 7.79 -3.84
N ALA A 266 -5.96 8.17 -5.10
CA ALA A 266 -5.35 9.45 -5.47
C ALA A 266 -6.14 10.65 -4.93
N MET A 267 -7.47 10.59 -4.98
CA MET A 267 -8.34 11.67 -4.48
C MET A 267 -8.11 11.95 -2.99
N GLY A 268 -7.89 10.91 -2.18
CA GLY A 268 -7.55 11.08 -0.77
C GLY A 268 -6.19 11.74 -0.56
N LEU A 269 -5.18 11.38 -1.36
CA LEU A 269 -3.82 11.88 -1.22
C LEU A 269 -3.72 13.40 -1.43
N VAL A 270 -4.48 13.96 -2.38
CA VAL A 270 -4.36 15.37 -2.79
C VAL A 270 -4.64 16.33 -1.65
N TRP A 271 -5.78 16.21 -1.00
CA TRP A 271 -6.19 17.15 0.04
C TRP A 271 -5.63 16.81 1.42
N TYR A 272 -5.51 15.52 1.74
CA TYR A 272 -5.08 15.08 3.07
C TYR A 272 -3.61 15.43 3.34
N TYR A 273 -2.75 15.26 2.33
CA TYR A 273 -1.31 15.47 2.45
C TYR A 273 -0.84 16.85 1.96
N GLN A 274 -1.73 17.73 1.55
CA GLN A 274 -1.37 19.02 0.95
C GLN A 274 -0.31 19.81 1.74
N ARG A 275 -0.40 19.79 3.09
CA ARG A 275 0.52 20.52 3.97
C ARG A 275 1.52 19.62 4.69
N SER A 276 1.11 18.40 5.02
CA SER A 276 1.91 17.51 5.86
C SER A 276 2.92 16.67 5.07
N ASN A 277 2.64 16.37 3.79
CA ASN A 277 3.49 15.57 2.92
C ASN A 277 3.30 15.97 1.44
N PRO A 278 3.99 17.02 0.96
CA PRO A 278 3.84 17.51 -0.42
C PRO A 278 4.14 16.43 -1.49
N ALA A 279 5.03 15.48 -1.20
CA ALA A 279 5.36 14.39 -2.14
C ALA A 279 4.14 13.46 -2.36
N MET A 280 3.42 13.10 -1.30
CA MET A 280 2.19 12.31 -1.41
C MET A 280 1.06 13.08 -2.08
N ALA A 281 0.91 14.37 -1.79
CA ALA A 281 -0.05 15.22 -2.50
C ALA A 281 0.29 15.33 -3.99
N GLY A 282 1.58 15.45 -4.34
CA GLY A 282 2.09 15.43 -5.72
C GLY A 282 1.80 14.11 -6.42
N LEU A 283 1.98 12.98 -5.73
CA LEU A 283 1.61 11.66 -6.25
C LEU A 283 0.12 11.60 -6.60
N GLY A 284 -0.75 12.04 -5.67
CA GLY A 284 -2.20 12.10 -5.92
C GLY A 284 -2.54 12.91 -7.16
N ARG A 285 -1.97 14.12 -7.33
CA ARG A 285 -2.20 14.98 -8.50
C ARG A 285 -1.73 14.31 -9.79
N SER A 286 -0.51 13.81 -9.83
CA SER A 286 0.05 13.17 -11.03
C SER A 286 -0.70 11.89 -11.42
N THR A 287 -1.29 11.18 -10.45
CA THR A 287 -2.15 10.01 -10.72
C THR A 287 -3.47 10.45 -11.34
N VAL A 288 -4.12 11.48 -10.78
CA VAL A 288 -5.34 12.05 -11.37
C VAL A 288 -5.10 12.55 -12.79
N GLU A 289 -3.99 13.24 -13.04
CA GLU A 289 -3.61 13.70 -14.39
C GLU A 289 -3.44 12.53 -15.35
N ARG A 290 -2.73 11.46 -14.96
CA ARG A 290 -2.58 10.27 -15.81
C ARG A 290 -3.91 9.58 -16.13
N LEU A 291 -4.84 9.56 -15.19
CA LEU A 291 -6.17 9.00 -15.39
C LEU A 291 -6.99 9.86 -16.36
N LEU A 292 -6.92 11.19 -16.25
CA LEU A 292 -7.62 12.13 -17.14
C LEU A 292 -7.07 12.10 -18.57
N ASP A 293 -5.77 11.81 -18.73
CA ASP A 293 -5.08 11.76 -20.03
C ASP A 293 -5.11 10.36 -20.65
N ASP A 294 -5.64 9.35 -19.95
CA ASP A 294 -5.71 7.99 -20.45
C ASP A 294 -6.95 7.82 -21.37
N PRO A 295 -6.76 7.57 -22.68
CA PRO A 295 -7.87 7.47 -23.63
C PRO A 295 -8.77 6.25 -23.39
N GLU A 296 -8.29 5.23 -22.68
CA GLU A 296 -9.08 4.05 -22.34
C GLU A 296 -9.96 4.27 -21.11
N VAL A 297 -9.67 5.30 -20.31
CA VAL A 297 -10.30 5.58 -19.02
C VAL A 297 -11.12 6.87 -19.04
N GLY A 298 -10.56 7.96 -19.59
CA GLY A 298 -11.13 9.31 -19.52
C GLY A 298 -12.11 9.69 -20.64
N ALA A 299 -12.33 8.84 -21.62
CA ALA A 299 -13.01 9.19 -22.89
C ALA A 299 -14.45 8.66 -23.04
N ARG A 300 -15.12 8.27 -21.96
CA ARG A 300 -16.53 7.80 -22.03
C ARG A 300 -17.50 8.68 -21.29
#